data_fd7df6ce5f285d92c1888f0ea6d87968
#
_entry.id   fd7df6ce5f285d92c1888f0ea6d87968
#
_cell.length_a   1.000
_cell.length_b   1.000
_cell.length_c   1.000
_cell.angle_alpha   90.00
_cell.angle_beta   90.00
_cell.angle_gamma   90.00
#
_symmetry.space_group_name_H-M   'P 1'
#
loop_
_entity.id
_entity.type
_entity.pdbx_description
1 polymer ?
#
loop_
_entity_poly.entity_id
_entity_poly.type
_entity_poly.pdbx_seq_one_letter_code
_entity_poly.pdbx_strand_id
1 'polypeptide(L)'
;MKCELLSEQNLALMLDFIDDENTKYDEDMLKAFLKEKNAYGYIAVDSGRAVGFAYGYVLNEPDGQRVYYLHAIDVMAGWQNQGYGTELVRFVHGHSKTLGCRKMFLLTHKHNASACRCYAKAGGICNAASDDIVFVFR
;
A
#
# COMPACT_ATOMS: atom_id res chain seq x y z
N MET A 1 -17.41 3.31 2.23
CA MET A 1 -15.94 3.18 2.26
C MET A 1 -15.30 4.38 1.57
N LYS A 2 -14.21 4.89 2.10
CA LYS A 2 -13.48 6.01 1.53
C LYS A 2 -11.97 5.76 1.66
N CYS A 3 -11.22 5.97 0.58
CA CYS A 3 -9.75 5.93 0.63
C CYS A 3 -9.21 7.34 0.80
N GLU A 4 -8.19 7.48 1.65
CA GLU A 4 -7.57 8.76 1.96
C GLU A 4 -6.05 8.62 1.97
N LEU A 5 -5.36 9.69 1.57
CA LEU A 5 -3.93 9.81 1.79
C LEU A 5 -3.67 9.99 3.29
N LEU A 6 -2.75 9.23 3.84
CA LEU A 6 -2.36 9.38 5.24
C LEU A 6 -1.73 10.75 5.46
N SER A 7 -2.17 11.44 6.50
CA SER A 7 -1.73 12.80 6.85
C SER A 7 -1.78 12.99 8.36
N GLU A 8 -1.30 14.14 8.84
CA GLU A 8 -1.40 14.48 10.26
C GLU A 8 -2.85 14.60 10.73
N GLN A 9 -3.80 14.89 9.82
CA GLN A 9 -5.22 15.02 10.18
C GLN A 9 -5.90 13.68 10.41
N ASN A 10 -5.41 12.57 9.84
CA ASN A 10 -6.07 11.27 9.95
C ASN A 10 -5.19 10.16 10.52
N LEU A 11 -3.91 10.42 10.80
CA LEU A 11 -3.00 9.38 11.29
C LEU A 11 -3.48 8.71 12.58
N ALA A 12 -4.25 9.43 13.41
CA ALA A 12 -4.78 8.89 14.66
C ALA A 12 -5.68 7.66 14.44
N LEU A 13 -6.32 7.56 13.26
CA LEU A 13 -7.13 6.38 12.93
C LEU A 13 -6.30 5.10 12.87
N MET A 14 -4.99 5.20 12.63
CA MET A 14 -4.10 4.04 12.59
C MET A 14 -3.77 3.47 13.95
N LEU A 15 -4.02 4.20 15.04
CA LEU A 15 -3.72 3.71 16.40
C LEU A 15 -4.59 2.51 16.77
N ASP A 16 -5.74 2.34 16.15
CA ASP A 16 -6.66 1.22 16.37
C ASP A 16 -6.58 0.17 15.26
N PHE A 17 -5.72 0.38 14.26
CA PHE A 17 -5.55 -0.55 13.16
C PHE A 17 -4.71 -1.75 13.59
N ILE A 18 -5.14 -2.95 13.23
CA ILE A 18 -4.43 -4.20 13.54
C ILE A 18 -4.24 -4.96 12.23
N ASP A 19 -2.99 -5.13 11.83
CA ASP A 19 -2.64 -5.94 10.66
C ASP A 19 -2.54 -7.44 11.01
N ASP A 20 -2.23 -8.26 10.03
CA ASP A 20 -2.11 -9.73 10.20
C ASP A 20 -1.00 -10.13 11.19
N GLU A 21 -0.02 -9.28 11.39
CA GLU A 21 1.12 -9.51 12.27
C GLU A 21 0.91 -8.93 13.67
N ASN A 22 -0.26 -8.34 13.93
CA ASN A 22 -0.61 -7.65 15.16
C ASN A 22 0.33 -6.47 15.46
N THR A 23 0.86 -5.83 14.42
CA THR A 23 1.67 -4.63 14.57
C THR A 23 0.84 -3.52 15.19
N LYS A 24 1.41 -2.82 16.15
CA LYS A 24 0.80 -1.62 16.73
C LYS A 24 1.49 -0.40 16.18
N TYR A 25 0.69 0.53 15.70
CA TYR A 25 1.19 1.77 15.14
C TYR A 25 1.23 2.85 16.20
N ASP A 26 2.33 3.59 16.21
CA ASP A 26 2.65 4.64 17.18
C ASP A 26 2.56 5.99 16.47
N GLU A 27 2.02 6.99 17.14
CA GLU A 27 1.83 8.31 16.55
C GLU A 27 3.17 8.94 16.11
N ASP A 28 4.20 8.82 16.93
CA ASP A 28 5.51 9.40 16.61
C ASP A 28 6.17 8.71 15.42
N MET A 29 6.02 7.40 15.32
CA MET A 29 6.51 6.64 14.16
C MET A 29 5.77 7.01 12.88
N LEU A 30 4.46 7.20 12.96
CA LEU A 30 3.66 7.62 11.79
C LEU A 30 4.03 9.03 11.35
N LYS A 31 4.26 9.93 12.29
CA LYS A 31 4.74 11.29 11.98
C LYS A 31 6.12 11.27 11.34
N ALA A 32 7.02 10.43 11.83
CA ALA A 32 8.35 10.26 11.25
C ALA A 32 8.26 9.74 9.81
N PHE A 33 7.38 8.74 9.57
CA PHE A 33 7.14 8.23 8.23
C PHE A 33 6.64 9.33 7.28
N LEU A 34 5.70 10.15 7.74
CA LEU A 34 5.14 11.23 6.92
C LEU A 34 6.16 12.33 6.58
N LYS A 35 7.25 12.44 7.33
CA LYS A 35 8.33 13.39 7.05
C LYS A 35 9.31 12.88 5.98
N GLU A 36 9.28 11.59 5.67
CA GLU A 36 10.12 11.03 4.62
C GLU A 36 9.65 11.54 3.26
N LYS A 37 10.56 12.14 2.50
CA LYS A 37 10.23 12.90 1.29
C LYS A 37 9.45 12.09 0.25
N ASN A 38 9.79 10.82 0.07
CA ASN A 38 9.22 9.99 -0.97
C ASN A 38 8.31 8.88 -0.43
N ALA A 39 7.93 8.96 0.84
CA ALA A 39 7.07 7.98 1.50
C ALA A 39 5.62 8.46 1.50
N TYR A 40 4.70 7.56 1.18
CA TYR A 40 3.27 7.84 1.15
C TYR A 40 2.51 6.69 1.77
N GLY A 41 1.61 7.04 2.68
CA GLY A 41 0.68 6.09 3.29
C GLY A 41 -0.74 6.40 2.86
N TYR A 42 -1.59 5.37 2.89
CA TYR A 42 -2.98 5.45 2.44
C TYR A 42 -3.84 4.61 3.38
N ILE A 43 -5.02 5.10 3.68
CA ILE A 43 -5.97 4.35 4.51
C ILE A 43 -7.30 4.18 3.78
N ALA A 44 -7.93 3.05 4.03
CA ALA A 44 -9.34 2.84 3.68
C ALA A 44 -10.14 3.02 4.97
N VAL A 45 -11.10 3.91 4.94
CA VAL A 45 -11.93 4.28 6.11
C VAL A 45 -13.35 3.79 5.91
N ASP A 46 -13.88 3.10 6.90
CA ASP A 46 -15.27 2.68 6.94
C ASP A 46 -15.83 2.95 8.33
N SER A 47 -16.97 3.67 8.36
CA SER A 47 -17.65 4.03 9.61
C SER A 47 -16.72 4.69 10.64
N GLY A 48 -15.87 5.59 10.15
CA GLY A 48 -14.93 6.33 11.00
C GLY A 48 -13.72 5.53 11.49
N ARG A 49 -13.47 4.34 10.94
CA ARG A 49 -12.36 3.46 11.29
C ARG A 49 -11.45 3.24 10.11
N ALA A 50 -10.15 3.20 10.36
CA ALA A 50 -9.20 2.69 9.36
C ALA A 50 -9.34 1.16 9.33
N VAL A 51 -9.74 0.63 8.19
CA VAL A 51 -9.94 -0.81 7.99
C VAL A 51 -8.95 -1.39 6.99
N GLY A 52 -8.25 -0.54 6.26
CA GLY A 52 -7.17 -0.92 5.36
C GLY A 52 -6.04 0.10 5.42
N PHE A 53 -4.83 -0.37 5.19
CA PHE A 53 -3.64 0.46 5.19
C PHE A 53 -2.69 0.01 4.09
N ALA A 54 -2.12 0.96 3.39
CA ALA A 54 -1.10 0.70 2.38
C ALA A 54 -0.01 1.76 2.48
N TYR A 55 1.22 1.39 2.23
CA TYR A 55 2.29 2.38 2.13
C TYR A 55 3.38 1.94 1.17
N GLY A 56 4.11 2.91 0.68
CA GLY A 56 5.20 2.66 -0.23
C GLY A 56 5.99 3.92 -0.52
N TYR A 57 6.81 3.84 -1.56
CA TYR A 57 7.84 4.82 -1.80
C TYR A 57 7.95 5.17 -3.28
N VAL A 58 8.15 6.44 -3.57
CA VAL A 58 8.56 6.89 -4.89
C VAL A 58 10.06 6.64 -5.03
N LEU A 59 10.45 5.90 -6.04
CA LEU A 59 11.84 5.66 -6.39
C LEU A 59 12.19 6.55 -7.58
N ASN A 60 13.15 7.46 -7.36
CA ASN A 60 13.64 8.34 -8.41
C ASN A 60 14.80 7.68 -9.12
N GLU A 61 14.69 7.50 -10.43
CA GLU A 61 15.74 6.90 -11.25
C GLU A 61 16.70 7.98 -11.76
N PRO A 62 17.99 7.64 -12.02
CA PRO A 62 18.97 8.64 -12.47
C PRO A 62 18.63 9.31 -13.79
N ASP A 63 17.79 8.70 -14.62
CA ASP A 63 17.32 9.27 -15.89
C ASP A 63 16.15 10.25 -15.72
N GLY A 64 15.76 10.52 -14.46
CA GLY A 64 14.66 11.43 -14.15
C GLY A 64 13.29 10.77 -14.10
N GLN A 65 13.19 9.48 -14.42
CA GLN A 65 11.92 8.77 -14.30
C GLN A 65 11.63 8.39 -12.87
N ARG A 66 10.35 8.20 -12.57
CA ARG A 66 9.87 7.85 -11.23
C ARG A 66 9.00 6.61 -11.30
N VAL A 67 9.17 5.72 -10.33
CA VAL A 67 8.29 4.56 -10.16
C VAL A 67 7.79 4.53 -8.72
N TYR A 68 6.61 3.96 -8.51
CA TYR A 68 6.07 3.79 -7.16
C TYR A 68 6.20 2.32 -6.77
N TYR A 69 6.84 2.09 -5.62
CA TYR A 69 6.91 0.77 -5.00
C TYR A 69 5.88 0.69 -3.88
N LEU A 70 4.83 -0.08 -4.09
CA LEU A 70 3.85 -0.37 -3.04
C LEU A 70 4.42 -1.49 -2.17
N HIS A 71 4.93 -1.09 -0.99
CA HIS A 71 5.69 -1.99 -0.13
C HIS A 71 4.79 -2.93 0.68
N ALA A 72 3.69 -2.41 1.21
CA ALA A 72 2.77 -3.19 2.03
C ALA A 72 1.33 -2.73 1.83
N ILE A 73 0.42 -3.67 1.97
CA ILE A 73 -1.02 -3.44 1.98
C ILE A 73 -1.67 -4.49 2.87
N ASP A 74 -2.56 -4.03 3.75
CA ASP A 74 -3.30 -4.87 4.67
C ASP A 74 -4.73 -4.41 4.81
N VAL A 75 -5.64 -5.35 4.98
CA VAL A 75 -7.04 -5.11 5.32
C VAL A 75 -7.35 -5.90 6.59
N MET A 76 -7.98 -5.25 7.56
CA MET A 76 -8.33 -5.90 8.83
C MET A 76 -9.22 -7.14 8.60
N ALA A 77 -9.02 -8.18 9.40
CA ALA A 77 -9.63 -9.50 9.22
C ALA A 77 -11.15 -9.46 8.99
N GLY A 78 -11.87 -8.62 9.72
CA GLY A 78 -13.33 -8.50 9.57
C GLY A 78 -13.79 -7.81 8.30
N TRP A 79 -12.89 -7.22 7.53
CA TRP A 79 -13.18 -6.45 6.32
C TRP A 79 -12.58 -7.06 5.04
N GLN A 80 -11.93 -8.20 5.15
CA GLN A 80 -11.32 -8.87 3.99
C GLN A 80 -12.38 -9.45 3.06
N ASN A 81 -12.02 -9.64 1.78
CA ASN A 81 -12.88 -10.20 0.73
C ASN A 81 -14.16 -9.37 0.45
N GLN A 82 -14.11 -8.07 0.71
CA GLN A 82 -15.23 -7.15 0.50
C GLN A 82 -14.87 -6.00 -0.46
N GLY A 83 -13.74 -6.08 -1.12
CA GLY A 83 -13.30 -5.08 -2.12
C GLY A 83 -12.47 -3.94 -1.57
N TYR A 84 -12.21 -3.87 -0.28
CA TYR A 84 -11.41 -2.77 0.31
C TYR A 84 -9.99 -2.74 -0.22
N GLY A 85 -9.35 -3.91 -0.31
CA GLY A 85 -7.98 -4.01 -0.82
C GLY A 85 -7.88 -3.55 -2.27
N THR A 86 -8.81 -3.98 -3.10
CA THR A 86 -8.86 -3.60 -4.52
C THR A 86 -9.02 -2.10 -4.69
N GLU A 87 -9.95 -1.50 -3.95
CA GLU A 87 -10.18 -0.07 -4.01
C GLU A 87 -8.97 0.72 -3.50
N LEU A 88 -8.32 0.21 -2.46
CA LEU A 88 -7.14 0.85 -1.91
C LEU A 88 -5.98 0.82 -2.92
N VAL A 89 -5.75 -0.31 -3.58
CA VAL A 89 -4.72 -0.41 -4.63
C VAL A 89 -5.01 0.55 -5.78
N ARG A 90 -6.27 0.64 -6.22
CA ARG A 90 -6.67 1.59 -7.26
C ARG A 90 -6.39 3.03 -6.85
N PHE A 91 -6.70 3.37 -5.61
CA PHE A 91 -6.47 4.70 -5.07
C PHE A 91 -4.98 5.04 -5.06
N VAL A 92 -4.14 4.11 -4.58
CA VAL A 92 -2.68 4.28 -4.55
C VAL A 92 -2.14 4.46 -5.97
N HIS A 93 -2.57 3.61 -6.90
CA HIS A 93 -2.13 3.69 -8.29
C HIS A 93 -2.52 5.03 -8.92
N GLY A 94 -3.76 5.48 -8.70
CA GLY A 94 -4.20 6.79 -9.18
C GLY A 94 -3.36 7.92 -8.63
N HIS A 95 -3.08 7.91 -7.32
CA HIS A 95 -2.23 8.91 -6.70
C HIS A 95 -0.79 8.87 -7.23
N SER A 96 -0.24 7.68 -7.45
CA SER A 96 1.11 7.54 -7.99
C SER A 96 1.28 8.23 -9.35
N LYS A 97 0.23 8.22 -10.16
CA LYS A 97 0.23 8.93 -11.44
C LYS A 97 0.32 10.44 -11.24
N THR A 98 -0.38 10.98 -10.25
CA THR A 98 -0.29 12.41 -9.93
C THR A 98 1.09 12.81 -9.43
N LEU A 99 1.84 11.87 -8.88
CA LEU A 99 3.23 12.07 -8.45
C LEU A 99 4.24 11.96 -9.60
N GLY A 100 3.76 11.71 -10.82
CA GLY A 100 4.61 11.59 -12.00
C GLY A 100 5.26 10.20 -12.15
N CYS A 101 4.75 9.19 -11.47
CA CYS A 101 5.29 7.83 -11.60
C CYS A 101 4.83 7.20 -12.92
N ARG A 102 5.78 6.61 -13.65
CA ARG A 102 5.49 5.93 -14.93
C ARG A 102 4.86 4.56 -14.71
N LYS A 103 5.06 3.96 -13.54
CA LYS A 103 4.45 2.68 -13.16
C LYS A 103 4.43 2.54 -11.65
N MET A 104 3.60 1.61 -11.18
CA MET A 104 3.63 1.10 -9.82
C MET A 104 3.91 -0.39 -9.86
N PHE A 105 4.70 -0.89 -8.93
CA PHE A 105 4.92 -2.33 -8.79
C PHE A 105 4.85 -2.74 -7.33
N LEU A 106 4.57 -4.01 -7.12
CA LEU A 106 4.56 -4.64 -5.81
C LEU A 106 5.05 -6.08 -5.91
N LEU A 107 5.42 -6.65 -4.78
CA LEU A 107 5.86 -8.03 -4.67
C LEU A 107 4.88 -8.78 -3.77
N THR A 108 4.50 -9.98 -4.19
CA THR A 108 3.69 -10.87 -3.37
C THR A 108 4.10 -12.31 -3.63
N HIS A 109 3.65 -13.21 -2.77
CA HIS A 109 3.90 -14.63 -2.96
C HIS A 109 2.91 -15.22 -3.96
N LYS A 110 3.40 -16.05 -4.86
CA LYS A 110 2.60 -16.74 -5.86
C LYS A 110 1.44 -17.53 -5.23
N HIS A 111 1.64 -18.05 -4.02
CA HIS A 111 0.63 -18.84 -3.31
C HIS A 111 -0.42 -17.99 -2.59
N ASN A 112 -0.24 -16.69 -2.50
CA ASN A 112 -1.24 -15.79 -1.92
C ASN A 112 -2.32 -15.49 -2.96
N ALA A 113 -3.23 -16.43 -3.13
CA ALA A 113 -4.27 -16.35 -4.16
C ALA A 113 -5.21 -15.15 -3.96
N SER A 114 -5.53 -14.83 -2.71
CA SER A 114 -6.38 -13.68 -2.39
C SER A 114 -5.74 -12.37 -2.81
N ALA A 115 -4.46 -12.17 -2.47
CA ALA A 115 -3.71 -10.97 -2.87
C ALA A 115 -3.59 -10.88 -4.39
N CYS A 116 -3.25 -11.98 -5.05
CA CYS A 116 -3.13 -12.00 -6.52
C CYS A 116 -4.45 -11.61 -7.21
N ARG A 117 -5.58 -12.10 -6.71
CA ARG A 117 -6.90 -11.71 -7.23
C ARG A 117 -7.18 -10.23 -7.03
N CYS A 118 -6.85 -9.72 -5.84
CA CYS A 118 -7.00 -8.30 -5.51
C CYS A 118 -6.23 -7.41 -6.48
N TYR A 119 -4.97 -7.70 -6.70
CA TYR A 119 -4.11 -6.91 -7.56
C TYR A 119 -4.53 -6.98 -9.02
N ALA A 120 -4.93 -8.16 -9.49
CA ALA A 120 -5.45 -8.33 -10.86
C ALA A 120 -6.74 -7.53 -11.07
N LYS A 121 -7.66 -7.56 -10.12
CA LYS A 121 -8.90 -6.76 -10.17
C LYS A 121 -8.61 -5.26 -10.18
N ALA A 122 -7.56 -4.84 -9.50
CA ALA A 122 -7.16 -3.43 -9.49
C ALA A 122 -6.46 -3.00 -10.79
N GLY A 123 -6.23 -3.90 -11.72
CA GLY A 123 -5.62 -3.61 -13.02
C GLY A 123 -4.16 -4.01 -13.13
N GLY A 124 -3.61 -4.67 -12.12
CA GLY A 124 -2.22 -5.14 -12.15
C GLY A 124 -2.04 -6.32 -13.11
N ILE A 125 -0.87 -6.34 -13.74
CA ILE A 125 -0.48 -7.42 -14.64
C ILE A 125 0.60 -8.24 -13.95
N CYS A 126 0.33 -9.54 -13.77
CA CYS A 126 1.29 -10.45 -13.15
C CYS A 126 2.19 -11.06 -14.22
N ASN A 127 3.51 -10.95 -14.02
CA ASN A 127 4.47 -11.65 -14.87
C ASN A 127 4.84 -13.00 -14.23
N ALA A 128 3.87 -13.92 -14.23
CA ALA A 128 4.03 -15.24 -13.61
C ALA A 128 5.08 -16.11 -14.31
N ALA A 129 5.46 -15.75 -15.54
CA ALA A 129 6.50 -16.46 -16.30
C ALA A 129 7.90 -15.91 -16.02
N SER A 130 8.04 -14.89 -15.16
CA SER A 130 9.35 -14.33 -14.81
C SER A 130 10.15 -15.35 -14.01
N ASP A 131 11.44 -15.41 -14.33
CA ASP A 131 12.42 -16.18 -13.56
C ASP A 131 13.06 -15.35 -12.42
N ASP A 132 12.52 -14.17 -12.16
CA ASP A 132 13.04 -13.28 -11.13
C ASP A 132 12.97 -13.92 -9.74
N ILE A 133 14.06 -13.83 -9.00
CA ILE A 133 14.14 -14.31 -7.63
C ILE A 133 14.67 -13.18 -6.73
N VAL A 134 14.43 -13.29 -5.44
CA VAL A 134 14.84 -12.29 -4.45
C VAL A 134 16.02 -12.81 -3.66
N PHE A 135 17.09 -12.01 -3.60
CA PHE A 135 18.21 -12.23 -2.67
C PHE A 135 18.08 -11.27 -1.51
N VAL A 136 18.22 -11.77 -0.30
CA VAL A 136 18.15 -10.96 0.92
C VAL A 136 19.53 -10.95 1.59
N PHE A 137 20.03 -9.75 1.89
CA PHE A 137 21.29 -9.54 2.61
C PHE A 137 20.93 -9.03 4.01
N ARG A 138 21.43 -9.73 5.05
CA ARG A 138 21.19 -9.35 6.46
C ARG A 138 22.50 -8.96 7.13
#